data_4cc8a86421a82e955db4c5c3085249c5
#
_entry.id   4cc8a86421a82e955db4c5c3085249c5
#
_cell.length_a   1.000
_cell.length_b   1.000
_cell.length_c   1.000
_cell.angle_alpha   90.00
_cell.angle_beta   90.00
_cell.angle_gamma   90.00
#
_symmetry.space_group_name_H-M   'P 1'
#
loop_
_entity.id
_entity.type
_entity.pdbx_description
1 polymer ?
#
loop_
_entity_poly.entity_id
_entity_poly.type
_entity_poly.pdbx_seq_one_letter_code
_entity_poly.pdbx_strand_id
1 'polypeptide(L)' 'MAKITCMDYGFDCSYVAEGEVEHVISEYQKHSTDEHGIEYSAEALTQVILFQVIP' A
#
# COMPACT_ATOMS: atom_id res chain seq x y z
N MET A 1 -12.38 -5.77 -1.91
CA MET A 1 -11.68 -4.52 -2.23
C MET A 1 -10.66 -4.21 -1.15
N ALA A 2 -9.55 -3.67 -1.53
CA ALA A 2 -8.47 -3.34 -0.61
C ALA A 2 -8.08 -1.88 -0.75
N LYS A 3 -7.44 -1.35 0.28
CA LYS A 3 -7.03 0.04 0.29
C LYS A 3 -5.76 0.20 1.11
N ILE A 4 -4.79 0.94 0.56
CA ILE A 4 -3.57 1.29 1.28
C ILE A 4 -3.42 2.80 1.22
N THR A 5 -3.24 3.42 2.38
CA THR A 5 -3.03 4.86 2.48
C THR A 5 -1.58 5.10 2.87
N CYS A 6 -0.88 5.91 2.09
CA CYS A 6 0.53 6.18 2.32
C CYS A 6 0.76 6.81 3.71
N MET A 7 -0.17 7.61 4.16
CA MET A 7 -0.08 8.26 5.47
C MET A 7 -0.02 7.24 6.62
N ASP A 8 -0.61 6.07 6.45
CA ASP A 8 -0.59 5.02 7.47
C ASP A 8 0.81 4.48 7.72
N TYR A 9 1.75 4.73 6.83
CA TYR A 9 3.14 4.32 6.98
C TYR A 9 4.02 5.43 7.56
N GLY A 10 3.42 6.50 8.04
CA GLY A 10 4.15 7.58 8.67
C GLY A 10 4.70 8.63 7.70
N PHE A 11 4.29 8.58 6.45
CA PHE A 11 4.71 9.57 5.45
C PHE A 11 3.68 10.70 5.36
N ASP A 12 4.18 11.91 5.14
CA ASP A 12 3.31 13.06 4.91
C ASP A 12 2.89 13.07 3.44
N CYS A 13 1.99 12.16 3.10
CA CYS A 13 1.60 11.90 1.72
C CYS A 13 0.11 11.53 1.69
N SER A 14 -0.62 12.13 0.77
CA SER A 14 -2.07 11.90 0.66
C SER A 14 -2.43 10.81 -0.35
N TYR A 15 -1.45 10.06 -0.83
CA TYR A 15 -1.70 9.02 -1.81
C TYR A 15 -2.53 7.88 -1.22
N VAL A 16 -3.51 7.43 -1.98
CA VAL A 16 -4.36 6.29 -1.61
C VAL A 16 -4.44 5.35 -2.80
N ALA A 17 -4.18 4.07 -2.56
CA ALA A 17 -4.38 3.02 -3.55
C ALA A 17 -5.59 2.20 -3.13
N GLU A 18 -6.57 2.06 -4.03
CA GLU A 18 -7.81 1.37 -3.72
C GLU A 18 -8.26 0.52 -4.91
N GLY A 19 -8.81 -0.66 -4.62
CA GLY A 19 -9.30 -1.56 -5.65
C GLY A 19 -9.05 -3.00 -5.27
N GLU A 20 -8.81 -3.86 -6.26
CA GLU A 20 -8.50 -5.25 -6.02
C GLU A 20 -7.12 -5.37 -5.37
N VAL A 21 -6.94 -6.42 -4.54
CA VAL A 21 -5.72 -6.61 -3.77
C VAL A 21 -4.47 -6.55 -4.65
N GLU A 22 -4.46 -7.30 -5.75
CA GLU A 22 -3.30 -7.31 -6.65
C GLU A 22 -3.01 -5.94 -7.23
N HIS A 23 -4.06 -5.23 -7.61
CA HIS A 23 -3.92 -3.90 -8.18
C HIS A 23 -3.37 -2.91 -7.15
N VAL A 24 -3.90 -2.96 -5.94
CA VAL A 24 -3.47 -2.07 -4.85
C VAL A 24 -2.00 -2.31 -4.52
N ILE A 25 -1.59 -3.57 -4.45
CA ILE A 25 -0.21 -3.92 -4.16
C ILE A 25 0.72 -3.35 -5.24
N SER A 26 0.38 -3.57 -6.50
CA SER A 26 1.19 -3.09 -7.62
C SER A 26 1.29 -1.57 -7.63
N GLU A 27 0.18 -0.90 -7.46
CA GLU A 27 0.13 0.56 -7.46
C GLU A 27 0.93 1.15 -6.32
N TYR A 28 0.78 0.58 -5.13
CA TYR A 28 1.50 1.08 -3.98
C TYR A 28 3.00 0.83 -4.06
N GLN A 29 3.40 -0.34 -4.58
CA GLN A 29 4.82 -0.61 -4.80
C GLN A 29 5.45 0.44 -5.70
N LYS A 30 4.77 0.76 -6.78
CA LYS A 30 5.26 1.75 -7.73
C LYS A 30 5.33 3.14 -7.08
N HIS A 31 4.29 3.53 -6.37
CA HIS A 31 4.27 4.83 -5.69
C HIS A 31 5.41 4.95 -4.68
N SER A 32 5.58 3.92 -3.87
CA SER A 32 6.60 3.93 -2.82
C SER A 32 8.00 4.03 -3.41
N THR A 33 8.27 3.31 -4.48
CA THR A 33 9.57 3.35 -5.15
C THR A 33 9.81 4.72 -5.78
N ASP A 34 8.81 5.26 -6.48
CA ASP A 34 8.96 6.52 -7.21
C ASP A 34 9.00 7.74 -6.28
N GLU A 35 8.18 7.75 -5.25
CA GLU A 35 8.05 8.94 -4.40
C GLU A 35 8.92 8.89 -3.15
N HIS A 36 9.12 7.71 -2.60
CA HIS A 36 9.82 7.56 -1.33
C HIS A 36 11.12 6.78 -1.42
N GLY A 37 11.40 6.18 -2.57
CA GLY A 37 12.60 5.38 -2.76
C GLY A 37 12.63 4.11 -1.93
N ILE A 38 11.46 3.61 -1.54
CA ILE A 38 11.34 2.41 -0.72
C ILE A 38 10.70 1.30 -1.53
N GLU A 39 11.33 0.13 -1.55
CA GLU A 39 10.77 -1.03 -2.23
C GLU A 39 10.11 -1.96 -1.21
N TYR A 40 8.80 -2.04 -1.26
CA TYR A 40 8.05 -2.99 -0.45
C TYR A 40 7.83 -4.27 -1.23
N SER A 41 7.92 -5.41 -0.55
CA SER A 41 7.60 -6.68 -1.19
C SER A 41 6.09 -6.85 -1.26
N ALA A 42 5.62 -7.66 -2.22
CA ALA A 42 4.21 -7.96 -2.33
C ALA A 42 3.69 -8.65 -1.06
N GLU A 43 4.52 -9.47 -0.44
CA GLU A 43 4.13 -10.16 0.79
C GLU A 43 3.90 -9.17 1.93
N ALA A 44 4.76 -8.17 2.07
CA ALA A 44 4.62 -7.18 3.11
C ALA A 44 3.32 -6.39 2.94
N LEU A 45 3.02 -5.97 1.71
CA LEU A 45 1.80 -5.22 1.44
C LEU A 45 0.56 -6.09 1.58
N THR A 46 0.66 -7.36 1.22
CA THR A 46 -0.45 -8.30 1.42
C THR A 46 -0.80 -8.41 2.89
N GLN A 47 0.20 -8.50 3.75
CA GLN A 47 -0.04 -8.59 5.20
C GLN A 47 -0.69 -7.33 5.74
N VAL A 48 -0.28 -6.17 5.24
CA VAL A 48 -0.90 -4.91 5.65
C VAL A 48 -2.39 -4.89 5.27
N ILE A 49 -2.70 -5.34 4.06
CA ILE A 49 -4.09 -5.39 3.60
C ILE A 49 -4.90 -6.36 4.46
N LEU A 50 -4.36 -7.53 4.75
CA LEU A 50 -5.04 -8.51 5.58
C LEU A 50 -5.27 -7.97 6.99
N PHE A 51 -4.31 -7.22 7.51
CA PHE A 51 -4.42 -6.63 8.84
C PHE A 51 -5.55 -5.61 8.89
N GLN A 52 -5.74 -4.85 7.81
CA GLN A 52 -6.80 -3.85 7.74
C GLN A 52 -8.19 -4.46 7.65
N VAL A 53 -8.30 -5.66 7.08
CA VAL A 53 -9.59 -6.31 6.87
C VAL A 53 -10.10 -6.98 8.15
N ILE A 54 -9.25 -7.23 9.11
CA ILE A 54 -9.65 -7.84 10.37
C ILE A 54 -10.46 -6.84 11.20
N PRO A 55 -11.71 -7.16 11.54
CA PRO A 55 -12.56 -6.26 12.34
C PRO A 55 -12.07 -6.08 13.77
#